data_3d0dfbc30610b8b575be95717cba5c97
#
_entry.id   3d0dfbc30610b8b575be95717cba5c97
#
_cell.length_a   1.000
_cell.length_b   1.000
_cell.length_c   1.000
_cell.angle_alpha   90.00
_cell.angle_beta   90.00
_cell.angle_gamma   90.00
#
_symmetry.space_group_name_H-M   'P 1'
#
loop_
_entity.id
_entity.type
_entity.pdbx_description
1 polymer ?
#
loop_
_entity_poly.entity_id
_entity_poly.type
_entity_poly.pdbx_seq_one_letter_code
_entity_poly.pdbx_strand_id
1 'polypeptide(L)'
;MKAVTTGNTAGKVFAVIDKVAATVSLFDAAGNFVAASPVLVGRAIGDQSVPGIGERPMNAIAPHERTTPAGRFDSEPGINLSGEALVWIDYDAAVSMHRLRPAHTDEKRPQRMASPSPADNRITYGCVNVPVAFYLQWVLPTLGTIPGVIYVLPETQPAKQVFPFLR
;
A
#
# COMPACT_ATOMS: atom_id res chain seq x y z
N MET A 1 2.31 4.61 20.41
CA MET A 1 2.75 4.55 19.01
C MET A 1 3.78 5.60 18.70
N LYS A 2 5.04 5.19 18.45
CA LYS A 2 6.18 6.11 18.24
C LYS A 2 5.95 7.13 17.10
N ALA A 3 5.35 6.74 15.98
CA ALA A 3 5.11 7.64 14.85
C ALA A 3 4.26 8.87 15.23
N VAL A 4 3.25 8.70 16.06
CA VAL A 4 2.41 9.80 16.55
C VAL A 4 3.18 10.65 17.56
N THR A 5 3.80 10.02 18.57
CA THR A 5 4.51 10.74 19.63
C THR A 5 5.74 11.51 19.14
N THR A 6 6.34 11.09 18.03
CA THR A 6 7.46 11.80 17.39
C THR A 6 7.00 12.85 16.37
N GLY A 7 5.68 13.03 16.17
CA GLY A 7 5.13 13.93 15.16
C GLY A 7 5.32 13.45 13.71
N ASN A 8 5.76 12.21 13.50
CA ASN A 8 6.06 11.68 12.16
C ASN A 8 4.81 11.53 11.27
N THR A 9 3.62 11.39 11.87
CA THR A 9 2.33 11.38 11.16
C THR A 9 1.87 12.78 10.75
N ALA A 10 2.52 13.84 11.21
CA ALA A 10 2.11 15.24 11.03
C ALA A 10 0.65 15.51 11.46
N GLY A 11 0.14 14.79 12.46
CA GLY A 11 -1.25 14.90 12.94
C GLY A 11 -2.30 14.44 11.94
N LYS A 12 -1.93 13.60 10.97
CA LYS A 12 -2.82 13.09 9.92
C LYS A 12 -3.29 11.66 10.23
N VAL A 13 -4.40 11.28 9.63
CA VAL A 13 -4.80 9.87 9.49
C VAL A 13 -3.70 9.11 8.77
N PHE A 14 -3.44 7.89 9.18
CA PHE A 14 -2.38 7.10 8.56
C PHE A 14 -2.70 5.61 8.44
N ALA A 15 -2.01 4.96 7.53
CA ALA A 15 -2.06 3.52 7.34
C ALA A 15 -0.68 2.88 7.53
N VAL A 16 -0.67 1.63 7.97
CA VAL A 16 0.51 0.79 8.02
C VAL A 16 0.26 -0.44 7.15
N ILE A 17 1.10 -0.64 6.14
CA ILE A 17 1.06 -1.79 5.24
C ILE A 17 2.20 -2.73 5.64
N ASP A 18 1.84 -3.93 6.08
CA ASP A 18 2.78 -5.02 6.37
C ASP A 18 2.80 -5.96 5.16
N LYS A 19 3.88 -5.92 4.39
CA LYS A 19 4.05 -6.77 3.20
C LYS A 19 4.26 -8.24 3.55
N VAL A 20 4.86 -8.52 4.70
CA VAL A 20 5.14 -9.89 5.16
C VAL A 20 3.84 -10.57 5.59
N ALA A 21 3.01 -9.85 6.36
CA ALA A 21 1.69 -10.33 6.77
C ALA A 21 0.61 -10.16 5.68
N ALA A 22 0.89 -9.39 4.63
CA ALA A 22 -0.04 -8.98 3.58
C ALA A 22 -1.31 -8.32 4.15
N THR A 23 -1.13 -7.33 5.01
CA THR A 23 -2.22 -6.60 5.68
C THR A 23 -2.03 -5.10 5.61
N VAL A 24 -3.14 -4.37 5.71
CA VAL A 24 -3.17 -2.93 5.99
C VAL A 24 -3.91 -2.68 7.28
N SER A 25 -3.40 -1.78 8.11
CA SER A 25 -4.07 -1.26 9.30
C SER A 25 -4.23 0.25 9.18
N LEU A 26 -5.44 0.76 9.43
CA LEU A 26 -5.76 2.18 9.45
C LEU A 26 -5.80 2.69 10.88
N PHE A 27 -5.33 3.91 11.06
CA PHE A 27 -5.29 4.62 12.33
C PHE A 27 -5.79 6.05 12.15
N ASP A 28 -6.48 6.58 13.16
CA ASP A 28 -6.83 8.00 13.20
C ASP A 28 -5.59 8.88 13.50
N ALA A 29 -5.78 10.20 13.47
CA ALA A 29 -4.70 11.16 13.73
C ALA A 29 -4.11 11.07 15.14
N ALA A 30 -4.87 10.55 16.11
CA ALA A 30 -4.42 10.32 17.48
C ALA A 30 -3.67 8.99 17.65
N GLY A 31 -3.68 8.14 16.62
CA GLY A 31 -3.03 6.83 16.61
C GLY A 31 -3.91 5.70 17.14
N ASN A 32 -5.21 5.93 17.27
CA ASN A 32 -6.14 4.86 17.60
C ASN A 32 -6.38 3.98 16.38
N PHE A 33 -6.41 2.68 16.61
CA PHE A 33 -6.74 1.70 15.56
C PHE A 33 -8.18 1.89 15.10
N VAL A 34 -8.39 1.90 13.77
CA VAL A 34 -9.70 2.07 13.13
C VAL A 34 -10.16 0.78 12.50
N ALA A 35 -9.37 0.21 11.59
CA ALA A 35 -9.73 -0.99 10.85
C ALA A 35 -8.49 -1.67 10.25
N ALA A 36 -8.60 -2.95 9.93
CA ALA A 36 -7.57 -3.69 9.20
C ALA A 36 -8.18 -4.64 8.17
N SER A 37 -7.38 -4.99 7.16
CA SER A 37 -7.79 -5.88 6.08
C SER A 37 -6.58 -6.60 5.49
N PRO A 38 -6.76 -7.80 4.90
CA PRO A 38 -5.78 -8.34 3.97
C PRO A 38 -5.63 -7.44 2.75
N VAL A 39 -4.47 -7.51 2.10
CA VAL A 39 -4.15 -6.77 0.87
C VAL A 39 -3.46 -7.66 -0.15
N LEU A 40 -3.53 -7.28 -1.42
CA LEU A 40 -2.58 -7.78 -2.44
C LEU A 40 -1.47 -6.75 -2.58
N VAL A 41 -0.24 -7.24 -2.71
CA VAL A 41 0.97 -6.43 -2.85
C VAL A 41 1.79 -6.85 -4.06
N GLY A 42 2.85 -6.14 -4.34
CA GLY A 42 3.79 -6.44 -5.41
C GLY A 42 4.27 -7.88 -5.40
N ARG A 43 4.37 -8.47 -6.59
CA ARG A 43 4.79 -9.87 -6.77
C ARG A 43 6.19 -10.14 -6.26
N ALA A 44 7.09 -9.18 -6.43
CA ALA A 44 8.48 -9.31 -6.01
C ALA A 44 8.67 -8.96 -4.53
N ILE A 45 9.51 -9.72 -3.86
CA ILE A 45 10.03 -9.38 -2.54
C ILE A 45 11.08 -8.27 -2.72
N GLY A 46 10.99 -7.22 -1.92
CA GLY A 46 11.92 -6.10 -1.98
C GLY A 46 11.36 -4.84 -1.33
N ASP A 47 12.25 -3.87 -1.12
CA ASP A 47 11.93 -2.64 -0.40
C ASP A 47 12.11 -1.38 -1.26
N GLN A 48 12.55 -1.52 -2.51
CA GLN A 48 12.78 -0.38 -3.39
C GLN A 48 12.14 -0.59 -4.76
N SER A 49 11.55 0.46 -5.30
CA SER A 49 11.15 0.51 -6.71
C SER A 49 12.36 0.74 -7.59
N VAL A 50 12.35 0.15 -8.79
CA VAL A 50 13.37 0.44 -9.81
C VAL A 50 13.22 1.90 -10.26
N PRO A 51 14.32 2.67 -10.36
CA PRO A 51 14.26 4.05 -10.84
C PRO A 51 13.56 4.16 -12.20
N GLY A 52 12.64 5.14 -12.33
CA GLY A 52 11.89 5.39 -13.56
C GLY A 52 10.80 4.36 -13.88
N ILE A 53 10.50 3.43 -12.97
CA ILE A 53 9.51 2.37 -13.22
C ILE A 53 8.11 2.92 -13.47
N GLY A 54 7.74 4.04 -12.84
CA GLY A 54 6.42 4.66 -13.01
C GLY A 54 6.15 5.21 -14.42
N GLU A 55 7.18 5.47 -15.20
CA GLU A 55 7.08 5.93 -16.59
C GLU A 55 7.05 4.78 -17.60
N ARG A 56 7.33 3.56 -17.15
CA ARG A 56 7.40 2.38 -18.02
C ARG A 56 6.02 1.79 -18.25
N PRO A 57 5.71 1.32 -19.47
CA PRO A 57 4.48 0.58 -19.73
C PRO A 57 4.48 -0.74 -18.91
N MET A 58 3.31 -1.15 -18.43
CA MET A 58 3.20 -2.31 -17.51
C MET A 58 3.77 -3.60 -18.10
N ASN A 59 3.60 -3.82 -19.42
CA ASN A 59 4.15 -5.00 -20.09
C ASN A 59 5.68 -5.03 -20.17
N ALA A 60 6.34 -3.89 -19.93
CA ALA A 60 7.80 -3.78 -19.87
C ALA A 60 8.36 -3.95 -18.44
N ILE A 61 7.49 -4.15 -17.43
CA ILE A 61 7.92 -4.35 -16.05
C ILE A 61 8.05 -5.85 -15.77
N ALA A 62 9.28 -6.32 -15.61
CA ALA A 62 9.56 -7.72 -15.34
C ALA A 62 9.03 -8.17 -13.97
N PRO A 63 8.68 -9.44 -13.77
CA PRO A 63 8.13 -9.94 -12.51
C PRO A 63 8.97 -9.62 -11.27
N HIS A 64 10.31 -9.64 -11.38
CA HIS A 64 11.22 -9.34 -10.26
C HIS A 64 11.34 -7.85 -9.93
N GLU A 65 10.79 -6.97 -10.77
CA GLU A 65 10.74 -5.51 -10.55
C GLU A 65 9.42 -5.06 -9.90
N ARG A 66 8.43 -5.95 -9.76
CA ARG A 66 7.08 -5.64 -9.28
C ARG A 66 7.04 -5.57 -7.77
N THR A 67 7.70 -4.58 -7.20
CA THR A 67 7.88 -4.40 -5.76
C THR A 67 6.94 -3.31 -5.22
N THR A 68 6.36 -3.54 -4.06
CA THR A 68 5.75 -2.46 -3.27
C THR A 68 6.87 -1.85 -2.42
N PRO A 69 7.27 -0.59 -2.65
CA PRO A 69 8.42 0.01 -1.97
C PRO A 69 8.12 0.21 -0.48
N ALA A 70 9.14 0.03 0.37
CA ALA A 70 9.07 0.33 1.78
C ALA A 70 9.42 1.81 2.05
N GLY A 71 8.76 2.40 3.02
CA GLY A 71 9.02 3.80 3.38
C GLY A 71 7.85 4.46 4.09
N ARG A 72 8.05 5.73 4.41
CA ARG A 72 7.01 6.67 4.82
C ARG A 72 6.65 7.53 3.61
N PHE A 73 5.40 7.53 3.25
CA PHE A 73 4.88 8.27 2.10
C PHE A 73 3.81 9.27 2.56
N ASP A 74 3.89 10.51 2.12
CA ASP A 74 2.78 11.44 2.20
C ASP A 74 1.79 11.07 1.10
N SER A 75 0.63 10.57 1.51
CA SER A 75 -0.37 10.06 0.59
C SER A 75 -1.35 11.14 0.15
N GLU A 76 -1.79 11.05 -1.11
CA GLU A 76 -2.73 11.98 -1.71
C GLU A 76 -3.91 11.24 -2.33
N PRO A 77 -5.15 11.74 -2.14
CA PRO A 77 -6.29 11.27 -2.92
C PRO A 77 -6.05 11.49 -4.42
N GLY A 78 -6.51 10.56 -5.24
CA GLY A 78 -6.38 10.68 -6.69
C GLY A 78 -7.50 9.97 -7.43
N ILE A 79 -7.50 10.18 -8.74
CA ILE A 79 -8.41 9.50 -9.68
C ILE A 79 -7.56 8.97 -10.82
N ASN A 80 -7.77 7.72 -11.20
CA ASN A 80 -7.07 7.14 -12.34
C ASN A 80 -7.70 7.57 -13.67
N LEU A 81 -7.08 7.18 -14.77
CA LEU A 81 -7.57 7.51 -16.13
C LEU A 81 -8.98 6.98 -16.44
N SER A 82 -9.45 5.99 -15.68
CA SER A 82 -10.81 5.43 -15.80
C SER A 82 -11.84 6.13 -14.89
N GLY A 83 -11.43 7.20 -14.17
CA GLY A 83 -12.31 7.92 -13.25
C GLY A 83 -12.49 7.24 -11.89
N GLU A 84 -11.69 6.24 -11.56
CA GLU A 84 -11.79 5.51 -10.30
C GLU A 84 -10.91 6.16 -9.23
N ALA A 85 -11.48 6.36 -8.03
CA ALA A 85 -10.77 6.89 -6.89
C ALA A 85 -9.67 5.93 -6.40
N LEU A 86 -8.51 6.48 -6.06
CA LEU A 86 -7.37 5.78 -5.47
C LEU A 86 -6.65 6.68 -4.47
N VAL A 87 -5.69 6.12 -3.76
CA VAL A 87 -4.79 6.85 -2.86
C VAL A 87 -3.36 6.66 -3.38
N TRP A 88 -2.71 7.73 -3.78
CA TRP A 88 -1.30 7.68 -4.16
C TRP A 88 -0.43 7.41 -2.94
N ILE A 89 0.48 6.45 -3.08
CA ILE A 89 1.52 6.12 -2.10
C ILE A 89 2.84 6.71 -2.57
N ASP A 90 3.32 6.26 -3.73
CA ASP A 90 4.54 6.74 -4.37
C ASP A 90 4.19 7.11 -5.81
N TYR A 91 4.06 8.40 -6.06
CA TYR A 91 3.63 8.92 -7.36
C TYR A 91 4.68 8.67 -8.44
N ASP A 92 5.97 8.83 -8.11
CA ASP A 92 7.06 8.66 -9.06
C ASP A 92 7.22 7.20 -9.50
N ALA A 93 6.94 6.27 -8.60
CA ALA A 93 6.92 4.84 -8.91
C ALA A 93 5.56 4.35 -9.45
N ALA A 94 4.56 5.23 -9.57
CA ALA A 94 3.18 4.92 -9.94
C ALA A 94 2.53 3.87 -9.03
N VAL A 95 2.81 3.93 -7.73
CA VAL A 95 2.26 3.02 -6.71
C VAL A 95 1.11 3.68 -5.98
N SER A 96 -0.04 3.02 -5.98
CA SER A 96 -1.25 3.49 -5.30
C SER A 96 -1.92 2.38 -4.50
N MET A 97 -2.76 2.77 -3.54
CA MET A 97 -3.73 1.88 -2.90
C MET A 97 -5.10 2.09 -3.55
N HIS A 98 -5.71 1.02 -4.00
CA HIS A 98 -7.03 1.06 -4.62
C HIS A 98 -7.83 -0.22 -4.31
N ARG A 99 -9.14 -0.15 -4.51
CA ARG A 99 -9.99 -1.33 -4.36
C ARG A 99 -9.62 -2.42 -5.37
N LEU A 100 -9.88 -3.67 -4.99
CA LEU A 100 -9.75 -4.80 -5.89
C LEU A 100 -10.61 -4.55 -7.14
N ARG A 101 -9.99 -4.64 -8.31
CA ARG A 101 -10.66 -4.51 -9.60
C ARG A 101 -10.93 -5.88 -10.20
N PRO A 102 -11.96 -6.01 -11.05
CA PRO A 102 -12.06 -7.15 -11.93
C PRO A 102 -10.74 -7.30 -12.71
N ALA A 103 -10.11 -8.45 -12.56
CA ALA A 103 -8.87 -8.79 -13.25
C ALA A 103 -9.11 -10.04 -14.08
N HIS A 104 -8.13 -10.42 -14.89
CA HIS A 104 -8.16 -11.70 -15.59
C HIS A 104 -8.42 -12.83 -14.60
N THR A 105 -9.33 -13.72 -14.95
CA THR A 105 -9.76 -14.84 -14.09
C THR A 105 -8.60 -15.74 -13.67
N ASP A 106 -7.57 -15.83 -14.50
CA ASP A 106 -6.36 -16.64 -14.26
C ASP A 106 -5.54 -16.13 -13.07
N GLU A 107 -5.60 -14.83 -12.75
CA GLU A 107 -4.88 -14.26 -11.60
C GLU A 107 -5.51 -14.62 -10.25
N LYS A 108 -6.79 -15.00 -10.23
CA LYS A 108 -7.55 -15.44 -9.03
C LYS A 108 -7.40 -14.46 -7.86
N ARG A 109 -7.41 -13.15 -8.13
CA ARG A 109 -7.16 -12.11 -7.10
C ARG A 109 -8.11 -12.17 -5.91
N PRO A 110 -9.43 -12.40 -6.06
CA PRO A 110 -10.31 -12.57 -4.90
C PRO A 110 -9.93 -13.77 -4.01
N GLN A 111 -9.57 -14.90 -4.62
CA GLN A 111 -9.13 -16.10 -3.89
C GLN A 111 -7.80 -15.85 -3.18
N ARG A 112 -6.86 -15.17 -3.83
CA ARG A 112 -5.59 -14.77 -3.23
C ARG A 112 -5.79 -13.83 -2.05
N MET A 113 -6.69 -12.86 -2.17
CA MET A 113 -7.04 -11.94 -1.09
C MET A 113 -7.60 -12.66 0.14
N ALA A 114 -8.36 -13.74 -0.07
CA ALA A 114 -8.95 -14.54 1.00
C ALA A 114 -8.04 -15.66 1.51
N SER A 115 -6.87 -15.87 0.91
CA SER A 115 -5.94 -16.92 1.32
C SER A 115 -5.36 -16.65 2.72
N PRO A 116 -5.24 -17.68 3.57
CA PRO A 116 -4.54 -17.55 4.85
C PRO A 116 -3.01 -17.47 4.69
N SER A 117 -2.48 -17.73 3.49
CA SER A 117 -1.05 -17.65 3.18
C SER A 117 -0.70 -16.29 2.61
N PRO A 118 0.11 -15.44 3.29
CA PRO A 118 0.55 -14.15 2.76
C PRO A 118 1.30 -14.25 1.43
N ALA A 119 1.93 -15.39 1.13
CA ALA A 119 2.62 -15.61 -0.13
C ALA A 119 1.67 -15.57 -1.34
N ASP A 120 0.41 -15.98 -1.15
CA ASP A 120 -0.60 -15.94 -2.21
C ASP A 120 -1.04 -14.51 -2.55
N ASN A 121 -0.83 -13.56 -1.65
CA ASN A 121 -1.21 -12.15 -1.82
C ASN A 121 -0.24 -11.37 -2.72
N ARG A 122 0.84 -12.00 -3.19
CA ARG A 122 1.85 -11.37 -4.06
C ARG A 122 1.50 -11.57 -5.53
N ILE A 123 0.90 -10.55 -6.15
CA ILE A 123 0.45 -10.64 -7.54
C ILE A 123 0.52 -9.30 -8.29
N THR A 124 0.51 -8.16 -7.61
CA THR A 124 0.42 -6.85 -8.26
C THR A 124 1.76 -6.39 -8.88
N TYR A 125 1.72 -5.29 -9.60
CA TYR A 125 2.90 -4.61 -10.14
C TYR A 125 3.59 -3.67 -9.12
N GLY A 126 3.07 -3.62 -7.89
CA GLY A 126 3.54 -2.75 -6.80
C GLY A 126 2.39 -2.07 -6.07
N CYS A 127 1.28 -1.79 -6.73
CA CYS A 127 0.08 -1.23 -6.11
C CYS A 127 -0.47 -2.15 -5.02
N VAL A 128 -1.07 -1.54 -4.00
CA VAL A 128 -1.74 -2.23 -2.90
C VAL A 128 -3.22 -2.33 -3.21
N ASN A 129 -3.74 -3.55 -3.37
CA ASN A 129 -5.17 -3.76 -3.56
C ASN A 129 -5.81 -4.13 -2.23
N VAL A 130 -6.94 -3.52 -1.92
CA VAL A 130 -7.77 -3.82 -0.75
C VAL A 130 -9.14 -4.35 -1.18
N PRO A 131 -9.85 -5.11 -0.34
CA PRO A 131 -11.23 -5.52 -0.64
C PRO A 131 -12.12 -4.32 -0.95
N VAL A 132 -13.05 -4.47 -1.88
CA VAL A 132 -13.96 -3.38 -2.31
C VAL A 132 -14.69 -2.77 -1.12
N ALA A 133 -15.28 -3.61 -0.25
CA ALA A 133 -15.99 -3.15 0.93
C ALA A 133 -15.09 -2.37 1.90
N PHE A 134 -13.87 -2.84 2.13
CA PHE A 134 -12.90 -2.15 2.99
C PHE A 134 -12.51 -0.78 2.41
N TYR A 135 -12.27 -0.70 1.10
CA TYR A 135 -11.97 0.56 0.43
C TYR A 135 -13.09 1.57 0.60
N LEU A 136 -14.32 1.17 0.28
CA LEU A 136 -15.48 2.07 0.33
C LEU A 136 -15.84 2.51 1.75
N GLN A 137 -15.72 1.61 2.72
CA GLN A 137 -16.11 1.87 4.10
C GLN A 137 -15.05 2.64 4.90
N TRP A 138 -13.76 2.39 4.65
CA TRP A 138 -12.68 2.87 5.51
C TRP A 138 -11.65 3.74 4.81
N VAL A 139 -11.19 3.34 3.61
CA VAL A 139 -10.13 4.06 2.90
C VAL A 139 -10.68 5.33 2.23
N LEU A 140 -11.76 5.20 1.48
CA LEU A 140 -12.33 6.30 0.73
C LEU A 140 -12.74 7.49 1.61
N PRO A 141 -13.46 7.32 2.74
CA PRO A 141 -13.87 8.46 3.59
C PRO A 141 -12.71 9.07 4.40
N THR A 142 -11.53 8.47 4.39
CA THR A 142 -10.34 8.96 5.10
C THR A 142 -9.24 9.36 4.12
N LEU A 143 -8.29 8.47 3.84
CA LEU A 143 -7.17 8.70 2.92
C LEU A 143 -7.60 8.97 1.47
N GLY A 144 -8.80 8.57 1.09
CA GLY A 144 -9.37 8.82 -0.24
C GLY A 144 -9.99 10.21 -0.41
N THR A 145 -10.09 11.02 0.65
CA THR A 145 -10.66 12.38 0.62
C THR A 145 -9.70 13.46 1.07
N ILE A 146 -8.75 13.13 1.95
CA ILE A 146 -7.75 14.07 2.48
C ILE A 146 -6.35 13.44 2.44
N PRO A 147 -5.30 14.28 2.29
CA PRO A 147 -3.92 13.82 2.41
C PRO A 147 -3.64 13.16 3.76
N GLY A 148 -2.92 12.06 3.74
CA GLY A 148 -2.55 11.30 4.92
C GLY A 148 -1.09 10.85 4.89
N VAL A 149 -0.78 9.82 5.68
CA VAL A 149 0.53 9.17 5.69
C VAL A 149 0.35 7.67 5.53
N ILE A 150 1.17 7.06 4.69
CA ILE A 150 1.23 5.60 4.56
C ILE A 150 2.64 5.13 4.89
N TYR A 151 2.73 4.21 5.83
CA TYR A 151 3.94 3.47 6.15
C TYR A 151 3.88 2.11 5.49
N VAL A 152 4.85 1.80 4.65
CA VAL A 152 5.02 0.45 4.11
C VAL A 152 6.22 -0.17 4.81
N LEU A 153 5.98 -1.23 5.57
CA LEU A 153 7.03 -1.89 6.33
C LEU A 153 8.03 -2.61 5.41
N PRO A 154 9.33 -2.52 5.71
CA PRO A 154 10.34 -3.25 4.96
C PRO A 154 10.28 -4.75 5.23
N GLU A 155 10.76 -5.54 4.28
CA GLU A 155 10.83 -7.00 4.37
C GLU A 155 12.23 -7.57 4.12
N THR A 156 13.13 -6.76 3.53
CA THR A 156 14.51 -7.17 3.22
C THR A 156 15.56 -6.43 4.06
N GLN A 157 15.13 -5.39 4.80
CA GLN A 157 16.01 -4.60 5.66
C GLN A 157 15.34 -4.30 7.01
N PRO A 158 16.13 -4.00 8.07
CA PRO A 158 15.57 -3.67 9.38
C PRO A 158 14.70 -2.40 9.34
N ALA A 159 13.54 -2.44 10.03
CA ALA A 159 12.62 -1.30 10.10
C ALA A 159 13.27 0.00 10.60
N LYS A 160 14.24 -0.08 11.51
CA LYS A 160 14.99 1.08 12.04
C LYS A 160 15.86 1.79 10.98
N GLN A 161 16.20 1.13 9.89
CA GLN A 161 16.92 1.77 8.77
C GLN A 161 15.96 2.59 7.91
N VAL A 162 14.75 2.11 7.70
CA VAL A 162 13.71 2.79 6.92
C VAL A 162 13.02 3.88 7.74
N PHE A 163 12.82 3.63 9.04
CA PHE A 163 12.12 4.53 9.96
C PHE A 163 13.04 4.96 11.11
N PRO A 164 13.82 6.05 10.95
CA PRO A 164 14.77 6.51 11.97
C PRO A 164 14.12 6.84 13.32
N PHE A 165 12.84 7.23 13.35
CA PHE A 165 12.11 7.51 14.59
C PHE A 165 11.85 6.27 15.46
N LEU A 166 12.17 5.07 14.97
CA LEU A 166 12.10 3.82 15.76
C LEU A 166 13.37 3.55 16.58
N ARG A 167 14.40 4.40 16.41
CA ARG A 167 15.66 4.32 17.17
C ARG A 167 15.47 4.66 18.64
#